data_4162696c5674a623af63f98eb0790f4a
#
_entry.id   4162696c5674a623af63f98eb0790f4a
#
_cell.length_a   1.000
_cell.length_b   1.000
_cell.length_c   1.000
_cell.angle_alpha   90.00
_cell.angle_beta   90.00
_cell.angle_gamma   90.00
#
_symmetry.space_group_name_H-M   'P 1'
#
loop_
_entity.id
_entity.type
_entity.pdbx_description
1 polymer ?
#
loop_
_entity_poly.entity_id
_entity_poly.type
_entity_poly.pdbx_seq_one_letter_code
_entity_poly.pdbx_strand_id
1 'polypeptide(L)'
;KNVLSTIQTVRTRNEQVLTVVGCGGDRDKSKRPLMASIASELSDKVILTSDNPRSEDPEVIISEMEEGVEPQNFKKTLSILDRKQAIKTACQLASANDIILIAGKGHETYQEVNGVRTDFDDYKIVNEFLKKLQK
;
A
#
# COMPACT_ATOMS: atom_id res chain seq x y z
N LYS A 1 0.23 4.08 11.37
CA LYS A 1 -0.82 3.73 12.34
C LYS A 1 -1.73 4.91 12.62
N ASN A 2 -1.14 6.04 12.96
CA ASN A 2 -1.93 7.22 13.30
C ASN A 2 -2.79 7.72 12.15
N VAL A 3 -2.29 7.61 10.92
CA VAL A 3 -3.05 8.02 9.73
C VAL A 3 -4.29 7.18 9.57
N LEU A 4 -4.18 5.86 9.69
CA LEU A 4 -5.34 4.97 9.57
C LEU A 4 -6.32 5.17 10.73
N SER A 5 -5.83 5.39 11.94
CA SER A 5 -6.69 5.69 13.08
C SER A 5 -7.47 6.98 12.86
N THR A 6 -6.81 8.01 12.30
CA THR A 6 -7.47 9.28 11.98
C THR A 6 -8.55 9.08 10.91
N ILE A 7 -8.28 8.29 9.87
CA ILE A 7 -9.25 7.99 8.84
C ILE A 7 -10.46 7.27 9.43
N GLN A 8 -10.25 6.31 10.33
CA GLN A 8 -11.36 5.62 11.00
C GLN A 8 -12.23 6.58 11.80
N THR A 9 -11.64 7.62 12.35
CA THR A 9 -12.38 8.62 13.14
C THR A 9 -13.25 9.51 12.29
N VAL A 10 -12.79 9.90 11.09
CA VAL A 10 -13.48 10.90 10.27
C VAL A 10 -14.36 10.30 9.16
N ARG A 11 -14.19 9.03 8.83
CA ARG A 11 -14.95 8.44 7.73
C ARG A 11 -16.39 8.17 8.14
N THR A 12 -17.29 8.21 7.15
CA THR A 12 -18.68 7.81 7.36
C THR A 12 -18.81 6.30 7.21
N ARG A 13 -19.99 5.74 7.47
CA ARG A 13 -20.20 4.29 7.49
C ARG A 13 -20.13 3.62 6.12
N ASN A 14 -20.41 4.35 5.06
CA ASN A 14 -20.56 3.77 3.72
C ASN A 14 -19.26 3.75 2.93
N GLU A 15 -18.22 4.38 3.43
CA GLU A 15 -16.95 4.48 2.75
C GLU A 15 -16.08 3.28 3.11
N GLN A 16 -15.42 2.71 2.08
CA GLN A 16 -14.39 1.71 2.32
C GLN A 16 -13.03 2.39 2.36
N VAL A 17 -12.12 1.84 3.15
CA VAL A 17 -10.72 2.27 3.18
C VAL A 17 -9.89 1.18 2.49
N LEU A 18 -9.24 1.57 1.39
CA LEU A 18 -8.33 0.69 0.66
C LEU A 18 -6.92 1.21 0.88
N THR A 19 -6.04 0.36 1.41
CA THR A 19 -4.67 0.75 1.72
C THR A 19 -3.69 0.02 0.81
N VAL A 20 -2.82 0.78 0.15
CA VAL A 20 -1.68 0.25 -0.60
C VAL A 20 -0.45 0.56 0.25
N VAL A 21 0.24 -0.47 0.71
CA VAL A 21 1.38 -0.30 1.61
C VAL A 21 2.57 -1.12 1.16
N GLY A 22 3.74 -0.49 1.19
CA GLY A 22 5.01 -1.15 0.92
C GLY A 22 6.01 -0.83 2.01
N CYS A 23 7.03 -1.66 2.13
CA CYS A 23 8.14 -1.44 3.05
C CYS A 23 9.44 -1.35 2.27
N GLY A 24 10.33 -0.48 2.74
CA GLY A 24 11.63 -0.29 2.11
C GLY A 24 12.60 -1.41 2.42
N GLY A 25 13.54 -1.64 1.49
CA GLY A 25 14.67 -2.52 1.70
C GLY A 25 15.76 -1.81 2.48
N ASP A 26 16.69 -2.59 3.02
CA ASP A 26 17.84 -2.09 3.81
C ASP A 26 17.38 -1.24 4.99
N ARG A 27 16.24 -1.61 5.59
CA ARG A 27 15.62 -0.95 6.74
C ARG A 27 15.32 -1.99 7.82
N ASP A 28 14.76 -1.52 8.94
CA ASP A 28 14.38 -2.38 10.06
C ASP A 28 13.28 -3.37 9.65
N LYS A 29 13.67 -4.64 9.57
CA LYS A 29 12.76 -5.70 9.11
C LYS A 29 11.65 -6.02 10.12
N SER A 30 11.85 -5.69 11.40
CA SER A 30 10.87 -6.01 12.43
C SER A 30 9.57 -5.25 12.25
N LYS A 31 9.59 -4.14 11.52
CA LYS A 31 8.41 -3.32 11.27
C LYS A 31 7.53 -3.86 10.14
N ARG A 32 8.08 -4.75 9.29
CA ARG A 32 7.33 -5.23 8.11
C ARG A 32 6.06 -5.97 8.49
N PRO A 33 6.10 -7.01 9.33
CA PRO A 33 4.86 -7.68 9.73
C PRO A 33 3.94 -6.77 10.54
N LEU A 34 4.50 -5.88 11.35
CA LEU A 34 3.70 -4.96 12.16
C LEU A 34 2.89 -4.01 11.27
N MET A 35 3.50 -3.44 10.24
CA MET A 35 2.81 -2.54 9.32
C MET A 35 1.67 -3.24 8.58
N ALA A 36 1.92 -4.47 8.12
CA ALA A 36 0.89 -5.24 7.44
C ALA A 36 -0.25 -5.62 8.39
N SER A 37 0.07 -5.97 9.62
CA SER A 37 -0.93 -6.28 10.63
C SER A 37 -1.87 -5.10 10.88
N ILE A 38 -1.29 -3.93 11.10
CA ILE A 38 -2.07 -2.70 11.38
C ILE A 38 -2.91 -2.33 10.17
N ALA A 39 -2.31 -2.34 8.97
CA ALA A 39 -3.03 -1.98 7.76
C ALA A 39 -4.20 -2.91 7.51
N SER A 40 -4.01 -4.22 7.68
CA SER A 40 -5.07 -5.18 7.43
C SER A 40 -6.19 -5.13 8.47
N GLU A 41 -5.87 -4.76 9.70
CA GLU A 41 -6.91 -4.60 10.73
C GLU A 41 -7.79 -3.38 10.48
N LEU A 42 -7.19 -2.25 10.11
CA LEU A 42 -7.89 -0.97 10.05
C LEU A 42 -8.48 -0.66 8.67
N SER A 43 -8.16 -1.45 7.66
CA SER A 43 -8.62 -1.21 6.28
C SER A 43 -9.65 -2.25 5.88
N ASP A 44 -10.52 -1.88 4.94
CA ASP A 44 -11.47 -2.83 4.35
C ASP A 44 -10.80 -3.70 3.32
N LYS A 45 -9.80 -3.16 2.61
CA LYS A 45 -8.97 -3.91 1.66
C LYS A 45 -7.53 -3.42 1.75
N VAL A 46 -6.59 -4.33 1.60
CA VAL A 46 -5.17 -4.02 1.68
C VAL A 46 -4.44 -4.64 0.50
N ILE A 47 -3.55 -3.88 -0.10
CA ILE A 47 -2.64 -4.38 -1.13
C ILE A 47 -1.22 -4.19 -0.63
N LEU A 48 -0.52 -5.29 -0.42
CA LEU A 48 0.90 -5.27 -0.05
C LEU A 48 1.71 -5.21 -1.34
N THR A 49 2.64 -4.28 -1.40
CA THR A 49 3.41 -4.05 -2.62
C THR A 49 4.85 -3.65 -2.29
N SER A 50 5.64 -3.35 -3.32
CA SER A 50 7.00 -2.88 -3.12
C SER A 50 7.03 -1.38 -2.91
N ASP A 51 8.02 -0.93 -2.17
CA ASP A 51 8.38 0.48 -2.06
C ASP A 51 9.77 0.63 -2.66
N ASN A 52 10.78 0.94 -1.90
CA ASN A 52 12.17 0.99 -2.36
C ASN A 52 12.90 -0.26 -1.87
N PRO A 53 12.91 -1.38 -2.63
CA PRO A 53 13.54 -2.61 -2.15
C PRO A 53 15.06 -2.49 -2.03
N ARG A 54 15.66 -1.54 -2.71
CA ARG A 54 17.11 -1.30 -2.71
C ARG A 54 17.88 -2.56 -3.05
N SER A 55 18.71 -3.08 -2.13
CA SER A 55 19.49 -4.30 -2.41
C SER A 55 18.76 -5.58 -2.04
N GLU A 56 17.57 -5.52 -1.47
CA GLU A 56 16.82 -6.70 -1.07
C GLU A 56 15.86 -7.15 -2.18
N ASP A 57 15.50 -8.43 -2.14
CA ASP A 57 14.51 -8.99 -3.03
C ASP A 57 13.12 -8.50 -2.61
N PRO A 58 12.39 -7.79 -3.48
CA PRO A 58 11.07 -7.28 -3.11
C PRO A 58 10.06 -8.37 -2.76
N GLU A 59 10.20 -9.57 -3.31
CA GLU A 59 9.31 -10.68 -2.96
C GLU A 59 9.52 -11.13 -1.52
N VAL A 60 10.77 -11.10 -1.04
CA VAL A 60 11.08 -11.44 0.36
C VAL A 60 10.48 -10.40 1.30
N ILE A 61 10.58 -9.12 0.94
CA ILE A 61 10.00 -8.05 1.74
C ILE A 61 8.49 -8.26 1.88
N ILE A 62 7.81 -8.55 0.79
CA ILE A 62 6.36 -8.78 0.80
C ILE A 62 6.02 -10.01 1.63
N SER A 63 6.79 -11.09 1.51
CA SER A 63 6.57 -12.30 2.31
C SER A 63 6.67 -12.01 3.80
N GLU A 64 7.61 -11.18 4.21
CA GLU A 64 7.74 -10.79 5.63
C GLU A 64 6.56 -9.94 6.08
N MET A 65 6.04 -9.09 5.21
CA MET A 65 4.83 -8.33 5.52
C MET A 65 3.63 -9.27 5.69
N GLU A 66 3.50 -10.25 4.81
CA GLU A 66 2.39 -11.21 4.87
C GLU A 66 2.34 -11.98 6.18
N GLU A 67 3.48 -12.22 6.80
CA GLU A 67 3.55 -12.90 8.10
C GLU A 67 2.79 -12.15 9.20
N GLY A 68 2.61 -10.85 9.05
CA GLY A 68 1.90 -10.04 10.03
C GLY A 68 0.39 -10.00 9.84
N VAL A 69 -0.12 -10.56 8.74
CA VAL A 69 -1.57 -10.53 8.47
C VAL A 69 -2.26 -11.66 9.23
N GLU A 70 -3.23 -11.31 10.05
CA GLU A 70 -4.01 -12.29 10.80
C GLU A 70 -4.91 -13.11 9.87
N PRO A 71 -5.17 -14.38 10.18
CA PRO A 71 -5.99 -15.23 9.29
C PRO A 71 -7.36 -14.65 8.93
N GLN A 72 -8.01 -13.95 9.85
CA GLN A 72 -9.31 -13.35 9.57
C GLN A 72 -9.23 -12.22 8.55
N ASN A 73 -8.04 -11.71 8.28
CA ASN A 73 -7.82 -10.62 7.34
C ASN A 73 -7.30 -11.09 5.98
N PHE A 74 -7.10 -12.39 5.77
CA PHE A 74 -6.57 -12.91 4.51
C PHE A 74 -7.48 -12.57 3.33
N LYS A 75 -8.79 -12.60 3.52
CA LYS A 75 -9.75 -12.34 2.45
C LYS A 75 -9.66 -10.94 1.87
N LYS A 76 -9.23 -9.98 2.66
CA LYS A 76 -9.15 -8.58 2.24
C LYS A 76 -7.74 -8.15 1.88
N THR A 77 -6.77 -9.08 1.89
CA THR A 77 -5.36 -8.77 1.64
C THR A 77 -4.91 -9.37 0.32
N LEU A 78 -4.32 -8.52 -0.53
CA LEU A 78 -3.71 -8.93 -1.79
C LEU A 78 -2.24 -8.54 -1.77
N SER A 79 -1.41 -9.29 -2.51
CA SER A 79 0.00 -8.96 -2.68
C SER A 79 0.27 -8.76 -4.17
N ILE A 80 0.70 -7.57 -4.54
CA ILE A 80 1.02 -7.22 -5.93
C ILE A 80 2.39 -6.57 -5.94
N LEU A 81 3.36 -7.26 -6.51
CA LEU A 81 4.76 -6.84 -6.47
C LEU A 81 4.98 -5.47 -7.12
N ASP A 82 4.41 -5.27 -8.30
CA ASP A 82 4.55 -4.02 -9.04
C ASP A 82 3.69 -2.94 -8.40
N ARG A 83 4.33 -1.91 -7.85
CA ARG A 83 3.63 -0.83 -7.14
C ARG A 83 2.63 -0.10 -8.03
N LYS A 84 2.96 0.12 -9.30
CA LYS A 84 2.05 0.77 -10.24
C LYS A 84 0.78 -0.06 -10.45
N GLN A 85 0.93 -1.37 -10.60
CA GLN A 85 -0.21 -2.28 -10.73
C GLN A 85 -1.02 -2.34 -9.43
N ALA A 86 -0.35 -2.28 -8.28
CA ALA A 86 -1.03 -2.26 -7.00
C ALA A 86 -1.92 -1.02 -6.88
N ILE A 87 -1.39 0.14 -7.23
CA ILE A 87 -2.14 1.40 -7.21
C ILE A 87 -3.31 1.34 -8.20
N LYS A 88 -3.08 0.84 -9.40
CA LYS A 88 -4.13 0.68 -10.41
C LYS A 88 -5.26 -0.21 -9.89
N THR A 89 -4.92 -1.32 -9.25
CA THR A 89 -5.89 -2.25 -8.70
C THR A 89 -6.74 -1.58 -7.61
N ALA A 90 -6.09 -0.82 -6.71
CA ALA A 90 -6.82 -0.08 -5.68
C ALA A 90 -7.80 0.90 -6.30
N CYS A 91 -7.38 1.64 -7.32
CA CYS A 91 -8.26 2.59 -8.00
C CYS A 91 -9.45 1.90 -8.67
N GLN A 92 -9.23 0.71 -9.25
CA GLN A 92 -10.29 -0.06 -9.89
C GLN A 92 -11.30 -0.60 -8.88
N LEU A 93 -10.82 -1.03 -7.71
CA LEU A 93 -11.68 -1.60 -6.67
C LEU A 93 -12.47 -0.54 -5.91
N ALA A 94 -11.99 0.70 -5.90
CA ALA A 94 -12.63 1.77 -5.15
C ALA A 94 -13.90 2.26 -5.85
N SER A 95 -14.93 2.53 -5.07
CA SER A 95 -16.12 3.21 -5.54
C SER A 95 -16.00 4.71 -5.25
N ALA A 96 -16.87 5.52 -5.85
CA ALA A 96 -16.90 6.94 -5.52
C ALA A 96 -17.12 7.10 -4.01
N ASN A 97 -16.41 8.02 -3.40
CA ASN A 97 -16.40 8.32 -1.96
C ASN A 97 -15.57 7.36 -1.11
N ASP A 98 -15.00 6.29 -1.68
CA ASP A 98 -14.08 5.45 -0.93
C ASP A 98 -12.75 6.19 -0.72
N ILE A 99 -12.03 5.77 0.32
CA ILE A 99 -10.75 6.35 0.67
C ILE A 99 -9.62 5.40 0.24
N ILE A 100 -8.68 5.92 -0.54
CA ILE A 100 -7.49 5.17 -0.92
C ILE A 100 -6.30 5.79 -0.20
N LEU A 101 -5.65 5.01 0.65
CA LEU A 101 -4.44 5.43 1.34
C LEU A 101 -3.24 4.72 0.72
N ILE A 102 -2.25 5.48 0.30
CA ILE A 102 -1.01 4.93 -0.22
C ILE A 102 0.09 5.28 0.76
N ALA A 103 0.67 4.26 1.38
CA ALA A 103 1.62 4.43 2.46
C ALA A 103 2.98 3.78 2.13
N GLY A 104 4.01 4.25 2.80
CA GLY A 104 5.36 3.73 2.69
C GLY A 104 6.33 4.68 2.03
N LYS A 105 5.92 5.33 0.94
CA LYS A 105 6.81 6.17 0.15
C LYS A 105 6.86 7.64 0.63
N GLY A 106 5.75 8.14 1.15
CA GLY A 106 5.70 9.53 1.61
C GLY A 106 5.89 10.52 0.48
N HIS A 107 6.88 11.40 0.62
CA HIS A 107 7.18 12.44 -0.38
C HIS A 107 8.15 12.00 -1.46
N GLU A 108 8.63 10.77 -1.40
CA GLU A 108 9.58 10.27 -2.40
C GLU A 108 8.94 10.16 -3.77
N THR A 109 9.67 10.59 -4.80
CA THR A 109 9.18 10.58 -6.18
C THR A 109 9.95 9.57 -7.03
N TYR A 110 10.57 8.60 -6.40
CA TYR A 110 11.40 7.60 -7.09
C TYR A 110 11.21 6.23 -6.47
N GLN A 111 11.60 5.21 -7.21
CA GLN A 111 11.72 3.85 -6.71
C GLN A 111 13.16 3.39 -6.93
N GLU A 112 13.78 2.85 -5.90
CA GLU A 112 15.18 2.41 -5.94
C GLU A 112 15.26 0.90 -5.86
N VAL A 113 15.92 0.31 -6.87
CA VAL A 113 16.19 -1.14 -6.94
C VAL A 113 17.65 -1.32 -7.26
N ASN A 114 18.39 -1.99 -6.39
CA ASN A 114 19.83 -2.26 -6.56
C ASN A 114 20.63 -1.01 -6.90
N GLY A 115 20.35 0.10 -6.21
CA GLY A 115 21.08 1.35 -6.40
C GLY A 115 20.63 2.19 -7.58
N VAL A 116 19.71 1.69 -8.39
CA VAL A 116 19.19 2.45 -9.55
C VAL A 116 17.85 3.07 -9.16
N ARG A 117 17.77 4.37 -9.31
CA ARG A 117 16.54 5.13 -9.04
C ARG A 117 15.80 5.42 -10.34
N THR A 118 14.51 5.13 -10.35
CA THR A 118 13.62 5.45 -11.47
C THR A 118 12.53 6.37 -10.97
N ASP A 119 11.99 7.21 -11.85
CA ASP A 119 10.90 8.11 -11.47
C ASP A 119 9.68 7.30 -11.07
N PHE A 120 9.13 7.61 -9.92
CA PHE A 120 7.93 6.95 -9.44
C PHE A 120 7.23 7.87 -8.43
N ASP A 121 6.15 8.48 -8.84
CA ASP A 121 5.39 9.42 -8.03
C ASP A 121 3.98 8.88 -7.82
N ASP A 122 3.69 8.43 -6.59
CA ASP A 122 2.39 7.86 -6.23
C ASP A 122 1.24 8.81 -6.58
N TYR A 123 1.40 10.09 -6.31
CA TYR A 123 0.36 11.08 -6.55
C TYR A 123 0.00 11.17 -8.03
N LYS A 124 1.01 11.22 -8.89
CA LYS A 124 0.79 11.28 -10.34
C LYS A 124 0.11 10.03 -10.85
N ILE A 125 0.53 8.86 -10.36
CA ILE A 125 -0.03 7.59 -10.79
C ILE A 125 -1.49 7.48 -10.39
N VAL A 126 -1.82 7.82 -9.16
CA VAL A 126 -3.21 7.79 -8.67
C VAL A 126 -4.08 8.72 -9.52
N ASN A 127 -3.61 9.94 -9.78
CA ASN A 127 -4.37 10.89 -10.57
C ASN A 127 -4.63 10.38 -11.99
N GLU A 128 -3.63 9.78 -12.63
CA GLU A 128 -3.79 9.20 -13.96
C GLU A 128 -4.89 8.14 -13.98
N PHE A 129 -4.85 7.21 -13.03
CA PHE A 129 -5.84 6.13 -13.02
C PHE A 129 -7.23 6.61 -12.65
N LEU A 130 -7.34 7.53 -11.71
CA LEU A 130 -8.66 8.07 -11.34
C LEU A 130 -9.29 8.82 -12.50
N LYS A 131 -8.51 9.57 -13.27
CA LYS A 131 -9.02 10.25 -14.47
C LYS A 131 -9.51 9.26 -15.51
N LYS A 132 -8.75 8.20 -15.78
CA LYS A 132 -9.14 7.17 -16.74
C LYS A 132 -10.42 6.46 -16.33
N LEU A 133 -10.63 6.27 -15.04
CA LEU A 133 -11.79 5.58 -14.51
C LEU A 133 -12.94 6.54 -14.22
N GLN A 134 -12.71 7.83 -14.34
CA GLN A 134 -13.69 8.87 -14.06
C GLN A 134 -14.23 8.81 -12.64
N LYS A 135 -13.33 8.59 -11.71
CA LYS A 135 -13.68 8.49 -10.27
C LYS A 135 -13.21 9.68 -9.46
#